data_ab9436d8a839e1ce38a99e5b0bdf3a7d
#
_entry.id   ab9436d8a839e1ce38a99e5b0bdf3a7d
#
_cell.length_a   1.000
_cell.length_b   1.000
_cell.length_c   1.000
_cell.angle_alpha   90.00
_cell.angle_beta   90.00
_cell.angle_gamma   90.00
#
_symmetry.space_group_name_H-M   'P 1'
#
loop_
_entity.id
_entity.type
_entity.pdbx_description
1 polymer ?
#
loop_
_entity_poly.entity_id
_entity_poly.type
_entity_poly.pdbx_seq_one_letter_code
_entity_poly.pdbx_strand_id
1 'polypeptide(L)'
;KALFTACFASFCGGLLSCISLYFFSPLLAQLAMKFKSPEYFWLSLFGLTIIAGVSSKSILKGLISGGIGLLISTIGMDPMEGVPRFMFGQTTLYNGVNTTCALIGLFSMSQVLILAEKRIVQRPKASAMTDRFGLSKAEYKRITPTIIRSWLIGNIVGILPGAGASIACFMGYNEARRFSKHKDEFGKGSIEGVAGSEAANNAVTGGSLIPTLTLGIP
;
A
#
# COMPACT_ATOMS: atom_id res chain seq x y z
N LYS A 1 16.87 -16.31 11.06
CA LYS A 1 15.77 -16.92 10.27
C LYS A 1 14.67 -15.93 9.94
N ALA A 2 14.08 -15.22 10.93
CA ALA A 2 12.97 -14.31 10.71
C ALA A 2 13.27 -13.27 9.62
N LEU A 3 14.41 -12.58 9.69
CA LEU A 3 14.81 -11.60 8.68
C LEU A 3 14.94 -12.19 7.27
N PHE A 4 15.54 -13.38 7.17
CA PHE A 4 15.66 -14.08 5.90
C PHE A 4 14.29 -14.46 5.32
N THR A 5 13.38 -14.96 6.18
CA THR A 5 11.99 -15.28 5.78
C THR A 5 11.27 -14.04 5.30
N ALA A 6 11.41 -12.90 5.99
CA ALA A 6 10.82 -11.64 5.60
C ALA A 6 11.32 -11.20 4.22
N CYS A 7 12.64 -11.14 4.02
CA CYS A 7 13.23 -10.76 2.73
C CYS A 7 12.81 -11.70 1.59
N PHE A 8 12.83 -13.01 1.83
CA PHE A 8 12.44 -13.99 0.82
C PHE A 8 10.96 -13.89 0.45
N ALA A 9 10.08 -13.78 1.45
CA ALA A 9 8.65 -13.64 1.23
C ALA A 9 8.29 -12.31 0.54
N SER A 10 8.95 -11.20 0.92
CA SER A 10 8.84 -9.90 0.27
C SER A 10 9.24 -9.97 -1.20
N PHE A 11 10.39 -10.57 -1.49
CA PHE A 11 10.85 -10.77 -2.86
C PHE A 11 9.85 -11.60 -3.69
N CYS A 12 9.40 -12.74 -3.17
CA CYS A 12 8.42 -13.59 -3.86
C CYS A 12 7.09 -12.87 -4.06
N GLY A 13 6.56 -12.19 -3.03
CA GLY A 13 5.31 -11.43 -3.09
C GLY A 13 5.37 -10.32 -4.14
N GLY A 14 6.47 -9.54 -4.14
CA GLY A 14 6.73 -8.48 -5.11
C GLY A 14 6.88 -9.01 -6.53
N LEU A 15 7.69 -10.06 -6.73
CA LEU A 15 7.88 -10.67 -8.06
C LEU A 15 6.56 -11.20 -8.64
N LEU A 16 5.81 -11.95 -7.84
CA LEU A 16 4.51 -12.48 -8.26
C LEU A 16 3.51 -11.34 -8.56
N SER A 17 3.58 -10.22 -7.82
CA SER A 17 2.72 -9.07 -8.09
C SER A 17 3.08 -8.34 -9.39
N CYS A 18 4.36 -8.29 -9.77
CA CYS A 18 4.78 -7.79 -11.08
C CYS A 18 4.22 -8.66 -12.22
N ILE A 19 4.20 -9.98 -12.02
CA ILE A 19 3.57 -10.90 -12.98
C ILE A 19 2.07 -10.62 -13.08
N SER A 20 1.39 -10.41 -11.94
CA SER A 20 -0.02 -10.01 -11.93
C SER A 20 -0.25 -8.70 -12.68
N LEU A 21 0.58 -7.69 -12.43
CA LEU A 21 0.51 -6.40 -13.11
C LEU A 21 0.62 -6.57 -14.63
N TYR A 22 1.57 -7.36 -15.08
CA TYR A 22 1.78 -7.62 -16.51
C TYR A 22 0.54 -8.25 -17.20
N PHE A 23 -0.09 -9.23 -16.56
CA PHE A 23 -1.25 -9.92 -17.15
C PHE A 23 -2.56 -9.16 -16.95
N PHE A 24 -2.79 -8.53 -15.81
CA PHE A 24 -4.07 -7.90 -15.49
C PHE A 24 -4.16 -6.43 -15.92
N SER A 25 -3.05 -5.72 -16.06
CA SER A 25 -3.05 -4.32 -16.47
C SER A 25 -3.68 -4.10 -17.86
N PRO A 26 -3.35 -4.89 -18.91
CA PRO A 26 -3.99 -4.72 -20.22
C PRO A 26 -5.51 -4.97 -20.20
N LEU A 27 -5.95 -5.94 -19.39
CA LEU A 27 -7.38 -6.25 -19.25
C LEU A 27 -8.14 -5.09 -18.60
N LEU A 28 -7.59 -4.53 -17.53
CA LEU A 28 -8.17 -3.36 -16.85
C LEU A 28 -8.08 -2.09 -17.69
N ALA A 29 -7.01 -1.92 -18.47
CA ALA A 29 -6.92 -0.80 -19.41
C ALA A 29 -8.04 -0.83 -20.47
N GLN A 30 -8.38 -1.99 -21.00
CA GLN A 30 -9.50 -2.15 -21.93
C GLN A 30 -10.86 -1.81 -21.28
N LEU A 31 -11.04 -2.16 -20.01
CA LEU A 31 -12.23 -1.78 -19.24
C LEU A 31 -12.25 -0.26 -18.99
N ALA A 32 -11.09 0.32 -18.64
CA ALA A 32 -10.93 1.75 -18.39
C ALA A 32 -11.31 2.61 -19.62
N MET A 33 -10.96 2.14 -20.82
CA MET A 33 -11.33 2.82 -22.07
C MET A 33 -12.84 2.87 -22.33
N LYS A 34 -13.62 2.06 -21.65
CA LYS A 34 -15.10 2.10 -21.71
C LYS A 34 -15.70 3.12 -20.75
N PHE A 35 -14.91 3.62 -19.79
CA PHE A 35 -15.36 4.60 -18.82
C PHE A 35 -15.51 5.97 -19.49
N LYS A 36 -16.64 6.61 -19.22
CA LYS A 36 -16.95 7.98 -19.62
C LYS A 36 -17.01 8.88 -18.37
N SER A 37 -17.34 10.14 -18.56
CA SER A 37 -17.42 11.12 -17.47
C SER A 37 -18.29 10.67 -16.28
N PRO A 38 -19.46 10.01 -16.46
CA PRO A 38 -20.25 9.54 -15.33
C PRO A 38 -19.54 8.47 -14.48
N GLU A 39 -18.83 7.54 -15.12
CA GLU A 39 -18.12 6.47 -14.41
C GLU A 39 -16.95 7.03 -13.60
N TYR A 40 -16.19 7.99 -14.16
CA TYR A 40 -15.13 8.70 -13.44
C TYR A 40 -15.65 9.51 -12.26
N PHE A 41 -16.82 10.13 -12.38
CA PHE A 41 -17.49 10.82 -11.28
C PHE A 41 -17.78 9.85 -10.11
N TRP A 42 -18.42 8.72 -10.41
CA TRP A 42 -18.75 7.72 -9.40
C TRP A 42 -17.50 7.10 -8.77
N LEU A 43 -16.45 6.91 -9.56
CA LEU A 43 -15.17 6.39 -9.08
C LEU A 43 -14.48 7.37 -8.13
N SER A 44 -14.52 8.67 -8.45
CA SER A 44 -14.00 9.73 -7.60
C SER A 44 -14.80 9.84 -6.28
N LEU A 45 -16.12 9.76 -6.37
CA LEU A 45 -16.99 9.75 -5.19
C LEU A 45 -16.73 8.52 -4.30
N PHE A 46 -16.54 7.36 -4.90
CA PHE A 46 -16.16 6.13 -4.19
C PHE A 46 -14.81 6.30 -3.48
N GLY A 47 -13.79 6.87 -4.16
CA GLY A 47 -12.50 7.19 -3.54
C GLY A 47 -12.65 8.09 -2.31
N LEU A 48 -13.49 9.13 -2.39
CA LEU A 48 -13.78 10.01 -1.24
C LEU A 48 -14.46 9.28 -0.09
N THR A 49 -15.38 8.33 -0.36
CA THR A 49 -16.01 7.55 0.71
C THR A 49 -15.04 6.64 1.44
N ILE A 50 -14.03 6.12 0.75
CA ILE A 50 -12.97 5.30 1.37
C ILE A 50 -12.17 6.11 2.39
N ILE A 51 -11.91 7.40 2.12
CA ILE A 51 -11.21 8.29 3.07
C ILE A 51 -11.94 8.32 4.43
N ALA A 52 -13.26 8.37 4.41
CA ALA A 52 -14.07 8.32 5.64
C ALA A 52 -13.93 6.96 6.36
N GLY A 53 -13.84 5.86 5.63
CA GLY A 53 -13.68 4.51 6.17
C GLY A 53 -12.30 4.21 6.76
N VAL A 54 -11.24 4.75 6.15
CA VAL A 54 -9.85 4.57 6.61
C VAL A 54 -9.55 5.43 7.84
N SER A 55 -10.30 6.48 8.07
CA SER A 55 -10.14 7.40 9.21
C SER A 55 -10.67 6.77 10.51
N SER A 56 -9.97 5.75 11.01
CA SER A 56 -10.40 4.88 12.11
C SER A 56 -10.63 5.56 13.47
N LYS A 57 -10.09 6.77 13.69
CA LYS A 57 -10.19 7.49 14.98
C LYS A 57 -11.21 8.63 14.99
N SER A 58 -11.50 9.24 13.83
CA SER A 58 -12.46 10.36 13.73
C SER A 58 -12.82 10.61 12.27
N ILE A 59 -14.05 10.30 11.90
CA ILE A 59 -14.61 10.55 10.57
C ILE A 59 -14.50 12.04 10.20
N LEU A 60 -14.76 12.92 11.16
CA LEU A 60 -14.67 14.37 10.95
C LEU A 60 -13.27 14.82 10.54
N LYS A 61 -12.23 14.31 11.21
CA LYS A 61 -10.83 14.61 10.82
C LYS A 61 -10.49 14.07 9.44
N GLY A 62 -10.99 12.89 9.08
CA GLY A 62 -10.84 12.31 7.75
C GLY A 62 -11.48 13.18 6.67
N LEU A 63 -12.71 13.62 6.88
CA LEU A 63 -13.42 14.51 5.95
C LEU A 63 -12.72 15.87 5.80
N ILE A 64 -12.26 16.48 6.90
CA ILE A 64 -11.48 17.73 6.86
C ILE A 64 -10.19 17.53 6.06
N SER A 65 -9.45 16.44 6.30
CA SER A 65 -8.23 16.13 5.55
C SER A 65 -8.50 15.91 4.07
N GLY A 66 -9.59 15.20 3.73
CA GLY A 66 -10.04 15.03 2.36
C GLY A 66 -10.41 16.36 1.69
N GLY A 67 -11.13 17.24 2.41
CA GLY A 67 -11.45 18.60 1.94
C GLY A 67 -10.21 19.44 1.66
N ILE A 68 -9.21 19.38 2.54
CA ILE A 68 -7.91 20.06 2.35
C ILE A 68 -7.20 19.48 1.12
N GLY A 69 -7.19 18.15 0.95
CA GLY A 69 -6.61 17.51 -0.23
C GLY A 69 -7.29 17.96 -1.53
N LEU A 70 -8.62 18.04 -1.54
CA LEU A 70 -9.39 18.56 -2.69
C LEU A 70 -9.05 20.02 -2.99
N LEU A 71 -8.93 20.87 -1.97
CA LEU A 71 -8.50 22.26 -2.15
C LEU A 71 -7.10 22.35 -2.76
N ILE A 72 -6.15 21.55 -2.27
CA ILE A 72 -4.79 21.50 -2.84
C ILE A 72 -4.83 21.04 -4.30
N SER A 73 -5.69 20.09 -4.64
CA SER A 73 -5.81 19.57 -6.02
C SER A 73 -6.38 20.61 -7.01
N THR A 74 -7.03 21.67 -6.53
CA THR A 74 -7.53 22.77 -7.39
C THR A 74 -6.46 23.80 -7.74
N ILE A 75 -5.28 23.74 -7.13
CA ILE A 75 -4.16 24.62 -7.44
C ILE A 75 -3.62 24.28 -8.83
N GLY A 76 -3.47 25.28 -9.68
CA GLY A 76 -2.92 25.12 -11.03
C GLY A 76 -3.84 25.61 -12.13
N MET A 77 -3.57 25.19 -13.36
CA MET A 77 -4.39 25.53 -14.51
C MET A 77 -5.59 24.59 -14.61
N ASP A 78 -6.78 25.13 -14.73
CA ASP A 78 -7.97 24.34 -15.04
C ASP A 78 -7.83 23.71 -16.43
N PRO A 79 -7.89 22.37 -16.54
CA PRO A 79 -7.73 21.69 -17.82
C PRO A 79 -8.89 21.93 -18.79
N MET A 80 -10.04 22.36 -18.32
CA MET A 80 -11.22 22.61 -19.17
C MET A 80 -11.28 24.06 -19.70
N GLU A 81 -11.05 25.02 -18.83
CA GLU A 81 -11.21 26.44 -19.15
C GLU A 81 -9.88 27.18 -19.36
N GLY A 82 -8.76 26.56 -19.01
CA GLY A 82 -7.42 27.15 -19.07
C GLY A 82 -7.23 28.34 -18.11
N VAL A 83 -8.08 28.47 -17.09
CA VAL A 83 -8.01 29.56 -16.12
C VAL A 83 -7.10 29.16 -14.97
N PRO A 84 -6.13 30.03 -14.59
CA PRO A 84 -5.27 29.77 -13.46
C PRO A 84 -6.01 29.88 -12.12
N ARG A 85 -5.91 28.85 -11.25
CA ARG A 85 -6.53 28.80 -9.93
C ARG A 85 -5.48 28.76 -8.85
N PHE A 86 -5.58 29.61 -7.84
CA PHE A 86 -4.75 29.63 -6.63
C PHE A 86 -3.23 29.57 -6.88
N MET A 87 -2.74 30.21 -7.95
CA MET A 87 -1.32 30.20 -8.30
C MET A 87 -0.50 31.29 -7.60
N PHE A 88 -1.15 32.25 -6.94
CA PHE A 88 -0.49 33.33 -6.18
C PHE A 88 0.65 34.04 -6.95
N GLY A 89 0.53 34.14 -8.27
CA GLY A 89 1.57 34.73 -9.12
C GLY A 89 2.80 33.85 -9.38
N GLN A 90 2.80 32.61 -8.92
CA GLN A 90 3.93 31.69 -9.09
C GLN A 90 3.76 30.81 -10.32
N THR A 91 4.65 30.96 -11.29
CA THR A 91 4.61 30.18 -12.54
C THR A 91 4.88 28.69 -12.34
N THR A 92 5.57 28.32 -11.26
CA THR A 92 5.84 26.92 -10.87
C THR A 92 4.56 26.16 -10.53
N LEU A 93 3.48 26.87 -10.15
CA LEU A 93 2.20 26.27 -9.81
C LEU A 93 1.26 26.06 -11.02
N TYR A 94 1.70 26.39 -12.25
CA TYR A 94 0.88 26.12 -13.45
C TYR A 94 0.44 24.67 -13.58
N ASN A 95 1.35 23.73 -13.26
CA ASN A 95 1.07 22.29 -13.32
C ASN A 95 0.49 21.73 -12.01
N GLY A 96 0.03 22.61 -11.12
CA GLY A 96 -0.47 22.23 -9.80
C GLY A 96 0.62 21.79 -8.84
N VAL A 97 0.21 21.22 -7.70
CA VAL A 97 1.13 20.62 -6.73
C VAL A 97 1.51 19.24 -7.19
N ASN A 98 2.81 18.99 -7.37
CA ASN A 98 3.31 17.68 -7.76
C ASN A 98 2.94 16.62 -6.72
N THR A 99 2.17 15.61 -7.14
CA THR A 99 1.64 14.55 -6.26
C THR A 99 2.76 13.81 -5.52
N THR A 100 3.89 13.52 -6.18
CA THR A 100 5.03 12.85 -5.55
C THR A 100 5.62 13.69 -4.42
N CYS A 101 5.81 15.00 -4.66
CA CYS A 101 6.30 15.91 -3.63
C CYS A 101 5.32 16.02 -2.46
N ALA A 102 4.01 16.09 -2.74
CA ALA A 102 2.98 16.12 -1.71
C ALA A 102 2.99 14.83 -0.86
N LEU A 103 3.08 13.66 -1.49
CA LEU A 103 3.14 12.38 -0.78
C LEU A 103 4.39 12.26 0.09
N ILE A 104 5.57 12.60 -0.44
CA ILE A 104 6.82 12.59 0.34
C ILE A 104 6.72 13.58 1.51
N GLY A 105 6.22 14.79 1.28
CA GLY A 105 6.06 15.80 2.32
C GLY A 105 5.09 15.35 3.43
N LEU A 106 3.92 14.85 3.05
CA LEU A 106 2.89 14.46 4.02
C LEU A 106 3.26 13.19 4.79
N PHE A 107 3.77 12.17 4.11
CA PHE A 107 4.06 10.90 4.77
C PHE A 107 5.46 10.87 5.40
N SER A 108 6.51 11.18 4.65
CA SER A 108 7.87 11.05 5.16
C SER A 108 8.19 12.12 6.19
N MET A 109 7.83 13.38 5.94
CA MET A 109 8.09 14.47 6.90
C MET A 109 7.26 14.27 8.18
N SER A 110 6.01 13.81 8.06
CA SER A 110 5.17 13.45 9.21
C SER A 110 5.86 12.40 10.09
N GLN A 111 6.43 11.35 9.50
CA GLN A 111 7.18 10.34 10.25
C GLN A 111 8.45 10.87 10.90
N VAL A 112 9.19 11.75 10.21
CA VAL A 112 10.38 12.41 10.78
C VAL A 112 10.00 13.23 12.00
N LEU A 113 8.90 14.01 11.94
CA LEU A 113 8.43 14.81 13.07
C LEU A 113 7.99 13.96 14.26
N ILE A 114 7.25 12.86 14.00
CA ILE A 114 6.84 11.91 15.04
C ILE A 114 8.05 11.23 15.69
N LEU A 115 9.05 10.85 14.90
CA LEU A 115 10.29 10.24 15.43
C LEU A 115 11.13 11.25 16.21
N ALA A 116 11.17 12.51 15.79
CA ALA A 116 11.85 13.59 16.50
C ALA A 116 11.19 13.90 17.86
N GLU A 117 9.84 13.88 17.92
CA GLU A 117 9.07 14.04 19.14
C GLU A 117 9.30 12.89 20.12
N LYS A 118 9.29 11.64 19.61
CA LYS A 118 9.61 10.45 20.38
C LYS A 118 11.12 10.37 20.57
N ARG A 119 11.65 10.97 21.61
CA ARG A 119 13.06 10.73 22.00
C ARG A 119 13.26 9.24 22.20
N ILE A 120 13.84 8.55 21.22
CA ILE A 120 14.20 7.15 21.32
C ILE A 120 15.41 7.05 22.24
N VAL A 121 15.15 6.94 23.55
CA VAL A 121 16.17 6.82 24.59
C VAL A 121 16.74 5.38 24.63
N GLN A 122 16.09 4.42 24.00
CA GLN A 122 16.55 3.04 24.00
C GLN A 122 17.04 2.63 22.61
N ARG A 123 18.36 2.62 22.44
CA ARG A 123 18.98 1.83 21.37
C ARG A 123 18.74 0.36 21.73
N PRO A 124 17.96 -0.42 20.94
CA PRO A 124 17.89 -1.85 21.18
C PRO A 124 19.31 -2.39 21.11
N LYS A 125 19.73 -3.09 22.16
CA LYS A 125 21.00 -3.84 22.15
C LYS A 125 20.93 -4.77 20.94
N ALA A 126 21.85 -4.61 19.99
CA ALA A 126 21.97 -5.54 18.89
C ALA A 126 22.17 -6.93 19.47
N SER A 127 21.13 -7.75 19.40
CA SER A 127 21.25 -9.17 19.78
C SER A 127 22.19 -9.80 18.77
N ALA A 128 23.23 -10.48 19.24
CA ALA A 128 24.13 -11.21 18.37
C ALA A 128 23.30 -12.17 17.52
N MET A 129 23.44 -12.09 16.19
CA MET A 129 22.76 -13.00 15.28
C MET A 129 23.36 -14.39 15.44
N THR A 130 22.79 -15.17 16.36
CA THR A 130 23.22 -16.56 16.64
C THR A 130 22.51 -17.58 15.75
N ASP A 131 21.49 -17.14 15.01
CA ASP A 131 20.67 -18.00 14.17
C ASP A 131 21.30 -18.28 12.80
N ARG A 132 21.09 -19.51 12.34
CA ARG A 132 21.51 -19.97 11.01
C ARG A 132 20.90 -19.05 9.94
N PHE A 133 21.73 -18.50 9.09
CA PHE A 133 21.28 -17.72 7.94
C PHE A 133 20.65 -18.67 6.91
N GLY A 134 19.36 -18.47 6.59
CA GLY A 134 18.63 -19.28 5.61
C GLY A 134 17.55 -20.20 6.20
N LEU A 135 16.79 -20.81 5.31
CA LEU A 135 15.71 -21.76 5.60
C LEU A 135 16.11 -23.16 5.12
N SER A 136 15.64 -24.18 5.80
CA SER A 136 15.75 -25.57 5.36
C SER A 136 14.75 -25.87 4.24
N LYS A 137 14.96 -26.92 3.46
CA LYS A 137 14.02 -27.37 2.41
C LYS A 137 12.59 -27.59 2.93
N ALA A 138 12.47 -28.10 4.16
CA ALA A 138 11.17 -28.32 4.81
C ALA A 138 10.46 -26.98 5.12
N GLU A 139 11.22 -25.98 5.60
CA GLU A 139 10.70 -24.65 5.90
C GLU A 139 10.26 -23.92 4.62
N TYR A 140 11.01 -24.02 3.52
CA TYR A 140 10.57 -23.50 2.21
C TYR A 140 9.25 -24.12 1.78
N LYS A 141 9.14 -25.46 1.82
CA LYS A 141 7.89 -26.15 1.48
C LYS A 141 6.73 -25.74 2.37
N ARG A 142 7.00 -25.38 3.63
CA ARG A 142 6.01 -24.94 4.61
C ARG A 142 5.49 -23.54 4.28
N ILE A 143 6.36 -22.57 3.90
CA ILE A 143 5.96 -21.18 3.67
C ILE A 143 5.43 -20.92 2.25
N THR A 144 5.79 -21.74 1.27
CA THR A 144 5.38 -21.54 -0.15
C THR A 144 3.86 -21.40 -0.34
N PRO A 145 3.01 -22.30 0.19
CA PRO A 145 1.56 -22.16 0.03
C PRO A 145 1.02 -20.91 0.74
N THR A 146 1.66 -20.49 1.82
CA THR A 146 1.32 -19.25 2.52
C THR A 146 1.65 -18.04 1.66
N ILE A 147 2.82 -18.00 1.04
CA ILE A 147 3.24 -16.92 0.13
C ILE A 147 2.25 -16.79 -1.04
N ILE A 148 1.85 -17.90 -1.66
CA ILE A 148 0.91 -17.89 -2.79
C ILE A 148 -0.45 -17.33 -2.38
N ARG A 149 -1.02 -17.78 -1.26
CA ARG A 149 -2.31 -17.25 -0.76
C ARG A 149 -2.20 -15.77 -0.40
N SER A 150 -1.12 -15.39 0.28
CA SER A 150 -0.89 -14.00 0.68
C SER A 150 -0.64 -13.08 -0.51
N TRP A 151 0.04 -13.56 -1.55
CA TRP A 151 0.16 -12.84 -2.81
C TRP A 151 -1.21 -12.55 -3.44
N LEU A 152 -2.11 -13.52 -3.50
CA LEU A 152 -3.48 -13.29 -4.02
C LEU A 152 -4.22 -12.25 -3.20
N ILE A 153 -4.15 -12.34 -1.87
CA ILE A 153 -4.75 -11.36 -0.95
C ILE A 153 -4.17 -9.97 -1.19
N GLY A 154 -2.84 -9.86 -1.26
CA GLY A 154 -2.17 -8.58 -1.48
C GLY A 154 -2.56 -7.93 -2.80
N ASN A 155 -2.66 -8.70 -3.89
CA ASN A 155 -3.12 -8.18 -5.18
C ASN A 155 -4.57 -7.69 -5.12
N ILE A 156 -5.49 -8.47 -4.55
CA ILE A 156 -6.91 -8.09 -4.43
C ILE A 156 -7.04 -6.82 -3.59
N VAL A 157 -6.37 -6.77 -2.44
CA VAL A 157 -6.38 -5.60 -1.56
C VAL A 157 -5.74 -4.39 -2.26
N GLY A 158 -4.66 -4.60 -3.02
CA GLY A 158 -3.97 -3.55 -3.77
C GLY A 158 -4.85 -2.90 -4.85
N ILE A 159 -5.70 -3.67 -5.52
CA ILE A 159 -6.63 -3.15 -6.53
C ILE A 159 -7.69 -2.24 -5.88
N LEU A 160 -8.00 -2.43 -4.60
CA LEU A 160 -8.99 -1.62 -3.90
C LEU A 160 -8.37 -0.29 -3.45
N PRO A 161 -8.85 0.86 -3.97
CA PRO A 161 -8.34 2.16 -3.56
C PRO A 161 -8.43 2.37 -2.04
N GLY A 162 -7.37 2.87 -1.43
CA GLY A 162 -7.35 3.18 0.01
C GLY A 162 -7.20 2.00 0.97
N ALA A 163 -7.24 0.75 0.50
CA ALA A 163 -7.10 -0.41 1.38
C ALA A 163 -5.69 -0.55 1.98
N GLY A 164 -4.67 -0.22 1.23
CA GLY A 164 -3.28 -0.11 1.69
C GLY A 164 -2.60 -1.41 2.13
N ALA A 165 -1.28 -1.36 2.16
CA ALA A 165 -0.43 -2.49 2.49
C ALA A 165 -0.61 -3.02 3.92
N SER A 166 -0.97 -2.15 4.88
CA SER A 166 -1.21 -2.54 6.27
C SER A 166 -2.38 -3.53 6.40
N ILE A 167 -3.49 -3.29 5.68
CA ILE A 167 -4.64 -4.20 5.68
C ILE A 167 -4.25 -5.55 5.09
N ALA A 168 -3.55 -5.55 3.96
CA ALA A 168 -3.06 -6.78 3.34
C ALA A 168 -2.13 -7.57 4.26
N CYS A 169 -1.23 -6.90 4.96
CA CYS A 169 -0.34 -7.49 5.96
C CYS A 169 -1.13 -8.28 7.01
N PHE A 170 -2.13 -7.66 7.64
CA PHE A 170 -2.96 -8.32 8.65
C PHE A 170 -3.79 -9.46 8.07
N MET A 171 -4.34 -9.28 6.87
CA MET A 171 -5.09 -10.33 6.19
C MET A 171 -4.18 -11.52 5.85
N GLY A 172 -2.98 -11.28 5.32
CA GLY A 172 -1.99 -12.32 5.04
C GLY A 172 -1.57 -13.10 6.29
N TYR A 173 -1.34 -12.38 7.41
CA TYR A 173 -1.06 -13.00 8.68
C TYR A 173 -2.21 -13.89 9.18
N ASN A 174 -3.44 -13.37 9.14
CA ASN A 174 -4.61 -14.11 9.60
C ASN A 174 -4.89 -15.35 8.74
N GLU A 175 -4.71 -15.22 7.43
CA GLU A 175 -4.85 -16.34 6.50
C GLU A 175 -3.76 -17.40 6.72
N ALA A 176 -2.51 -16.97 6.92
CA ALA A 176 -1.43 -17.85 7.30
C ALA A 176 -1.76 -18.63 8.56
N ARG A 177 -2.26 -17.95 9.61
CA ARG A 177 -2.67 -18.58 10.88
C ARG A 177 -3.84 -19.55 10.71
N ARG A 178 -4.81 -19.19 9.87
CA ARG A 178 -6.02 -20.01 9.62
C ARG A 178 -5.67 -21.37 9.04
N PHE A 179 -4.76 -21.41 8.06
CA PHE A 179 -4.39 -22.62 7.32
C PHE A 179 -3.14 -23.31 7.83
N SER A 180 -2.42 -22.71 8.77
CA SER A 180 -1.24 -23.33 9.38
C SER A 180 -1.62 -24.54 10.23
N LYS A 181 -0.77 -25.57 10.17
CA LYS A 181 -0.78 -26.71 11.09
C LYS A 181 -0.09 -26.39 12.42
N HIS A 182 0.63 -25.27 12.50
CA HIS A 182 1.43 -24.85 13.67
C HIS A 182 0.90 -23.52 14.23
N LYS A 183 -0.40 -23.50 14.58
CA LYS A 183 -1.10 -22.30 15.05
C LYS A 183 -0.57 -21.74 16.36
N ASP A 184 0.04 -22.58 17.18
CA ASP A 184 0.64 -22.28 18.47
C ASP A 184 1.95 -21.47 18.38
N GLU A 185 2.60 -21.48 17.20
CA GLU A 185 3.79 -20.67 16.93
C GLU A 185 3.46 -19.19 16.65
N PHE A 186 2.21 -18.87 16.27
CA PHE A 186 1.82 -17.50 15.95
C PHE A 186 1.85 -16.61 17.19
N GLY A 187 2.49 -15.43 17.04
CA GLY A 187 2.83 -14.55 18.16
C GLY A 187 4.11 -14.91 18.91
N LYS A 188 4.76 -16.06 18.58
CA LYS A 188 5.98 -16.55 19.23
C LYS A 188 7.14 -16.80 18.26
N GLY A 189 7.05 -16.26 17.03
CA GLY A 189 8.10 -16.38 16.01
C GLY A 189 7.76 -17.31 14.84
N SER A 190 6.47 -17.43 14.47
CA SER A 190 6.04 -18.22 13.31
C SER A 190 6.64 -17.72 12.00
N ILE A 191 7.37 -18.59 11.29
CA ILE A 191 7.88 -18.27 9.94
C ILE A 191 6.75 -18.11 8.92
N GLU A 192 5.64 -18.83 9.08
CA GLU A 192 4.45 -18.68 8.22
C GLU A 192 3.77 -17.34 8.44
N GLY A 193 3.70 -16.88 9.71
CA GLY A 193 3.16 -15.56 10.04
C GLY A 193 3.95 -14.42 9.39
N VAL A 194 5.29 -14.49 9.49
CA VAL A 194 6.18 -13.52 8.84
C VAL A 194 6.05 -13.59 7.33
N ALA A 195 6.09 -14.79 6.74
CA ALA A 195 5.98 -14.97 5.30
C ALA A 195 4.64 -14.48 4.75
N GLY A 196 3.54 -14.74 5.47
CA GLY A 196 2.21 -14.31 5.07
C GLY A 196 2.05 -12.80 5.06
N SER A 197 2.50 -12.13 6.12
CA SER A 197 2.45 -10.67 6.22
C SER A 197 3.29 -10.00 5.14
N GLU A 198 4.53 -10.43 4.96
CA GLU A 198 5.48 -9.81 4.05
C GLU A 198 5.12 -10.04 2.58
N ALA A 199 4.70 -11.26 2.23
CA ALA A 199 4.26 -11.55 0.88
C ALA A 199 3.01 -10.73 0.50
N ALA A 200 2.02 -10.61 1.39
CA ALA A 200 0.83 -9.79 1.15
C ALA A 200 1.18 -8.31 1.04
N ASN A 201 2.04 -7.80 1.94
CA ASN A 201 2.51 -6.41 1.93
C ASN A 201 3.12 -6.02 0.57
N ASN A 202 4.05 -6.83 0.08
CA ASN A 202 4.75 -6.54 -1.16
C ASN A 202 3.88 -6.82 -2.41
N ALA A 203 2.93 -7.75 -2.31
CA ALA A 203 1.99 -8.02 -3.39
C ALA A 203 1.00 -6.87 -3.64
N VAL A 204 0.70 -6.05 -2.63
CA VAL A 204 -0.10 -4.82 -2.79
C VAL A 204 0.50 -3.88 -3.83
N THR A 205 1.83 -3.80 -3.91
CA THR A 205 2.51 -2.87 -4.82
C THR A 205 2.09 -3.10 -6.28
N GLY A 206 2.14 -4.34 -6.77
CA GLY A 206 1.67 -4.64 -8.12
C GLY A 206 0.16 -4.48 -8.26
N GLY A 207 -0.61 -4.88 -7.23
CA GLY A 207 -2.06 -4.71 -7.21
C GLY A 207 -2.49 -3.25 -7.34
N SER A 208 -1.87 -2.34 -6.58
CA SER A 208 -2.20 -0.90 -6.62
C SER A 208 -1.73 -0.20 -7.90
N LEU A 209 -0.65 -0.67 -8.50
CA LEU A 209 -0.19 -0.13 -9.79
C LEU A 209 -1.16 -0.43 -10.93
N ILE A 210 -1.99 -1.48 -10.83
CA ILE A 210 -2.97 -1.80 -11.87
C ILE A 210 -3.97 -0.64 -12.05
N PRO A 211 -4.75 -0.22 -11.04
CA PRO A 211 -5.66 0.92 -11.19
C PRO A 211 -4.92 2.25 -11.40
N THR A 212 -3.74 2.41 -10.82
CA THR A 212 -2.94 3.63 -10.99
C THR A 212 -2.54 3.85 -12.45
N LEU A 213 -2.02 2.82 -13.10
CA LEU A 213 -1.58 2.91 -14.51
C LEU A 213 -2.74 2.89 -15.51
N THR A 214 -3.86 2.26 -15.16
CA THR A 214 -4.99 2.10 -16.09
C THR A 214 -6.05 3.18 -15.95
N LEU A 215 -6.30 3.66 -14.73
CA LEU A 215 -7.36 4.61 -14.39
C LEU A 215 -6.81 5.94 -13.85
N GLY A 216 -5.52 6.05 -13.59
CA GLY A 216 -4.90 7.22 -12.95
C GLY A 216 -5.29 7.39 -11.48
N ILE A 217 -5.71 6.32 -10.80
CA ILE A 217 -6.15 6.34 -9.39
C ILE A 217 -5.03 5.79 -8.52
N PRO A 218 -4.47 6.60 -7.60
CA PRO A 218 -3.40 6.17 -6.70
C PRO A 218 -3.87 5.24 -5.58
#